data_7aa93c20c782fb6e4f4e0f41436378a3
#
_entry.id   7aa93c20c782fb6e4f4e0f41436378a3
#
_cell.length_a   1.000
_cell.length_b   1.000
_cell.length_c   1.000
_cell.angle_alpha   90.00
_cell.angle_beta   90.00
_cell.angle_gamma   90.00
#
_symmetry.space_group_name_H-M   'P 1'
#
loop_
_entity.id
_entity.type
_entity.pdbx_description
1 polymer ?
#
loop_
_entity_poly.entity_id
_entity_poly.type
_entity_poly.pdbx_seq_one_letter_code
_entity_poly.pdbx_strand_id
1 'polypeptide(L)'
;MIPNSAIIGRATAAMCAATAVCLAGTAAGQVRVVEQLSITGTVESVAGGRVTVRDEAGERRDVRVQAQGERGVALADGRMLAFPADVRVTGGFDVAKLKPGQVVRFEGRINRLGKTDGELAAITLLDAKGAELGVQQAAAPEKPADFAPCTITAAVKLAAKGRLAVELPADKAFEKKTVFAFKVAADVATRLESGDLKRIEPGAQVTRLDAVRLDTGDLVARTLVVETVAGAAVKERGADKLANKYRSLSDEPKKEPRLVRSAHFAFLTDVSDREAKIILDKLERMVGLLEKYFGRGPAGVVEGFVVRDLAAFPPGTLPEPAGVAKIREGAGVCFNVRLGNQRKATLYSCADHGVIQHECTHGFCHMTFGSTGPTWLAEGVAEMGNYWQDGERAVDIPPPVMGYLQRAQPKRGLLEIAVPGRVPSGTWQDYAWRWALCHMLANNPNYDDRFKPLAIALMEEQPGVSFESVYGPVAKEVSFEYDQFLKTVGNGFRADLVAWPWKARFKPLNGKATLDVKVKAAAGWQASNALVERGGAYGIETEGSWRTAAAVEPCSAAGDATGRGRLEGAVLVEKAEGGFALSDPIPLGGTATFAAPADGRLMLRCADAWTELADNDGEITVTLRRAVEQ
;
A
#
# COMPACT_ATOMS: atom_id res chain seq x y z
N MET A 1 60.52 -13.51 10.49
CA MET A 1 60.81 -12.89 9.19
C MET A 1 59.50 -12.66 8.46
N ILE A 2 59.12 -11.40 8.36
CA ILE A 2 57.96 -10.90 7.59
C ILE A 2 58.44 -10.75 6.14
N PRO A 3 57.59 -10.90 5.11
CA PRO A 3 57.06 -9.63 4.61
C PRO A 3 55.57 -9.59 4.28
N ASN A 4 55.06 -8.39 4.54
CA ASN A 4 53.85 -7.77 4.01
C ASN A 4 53.69 -7.88 2.49
N SER A 5 52.45 -8.08 2.03
CA SER A 5 52.01 -7.53 0.75
C SER A 5 50.62 -6.97 0.86
N ALA A 6 50.58 -5.64 0.80
CA ALA A 6 49.38 -4.82 0.70
C ALA A 6 48.72 -5.05 -0.68
N ILE A 7 47.41 -5.34 -0.69
CA ILE A 7 46.59 -5.27 -1.88
C ILE A 7 45.85 -3.94 -1.85
N ILE A 8 46.29 -3.06 -2.74
CA ILE A 8 45.66 -1.76 -3.04
C ILE A 8 44.42 -2.04 -3.89
N GLY A 9 43.24 -1.86 -3.30
CA GLY A 9 42.00 -1.83 -4.03
C GLY A 9 41.90 -0.53 -4.84
N ARG A 10 41.90 -0.64 -6.15
CA ARG A 10 41.61 0.48 -7.06
C ARG A 10 40.11 0.81 -7.00
N ALA A 11 39.80 1.95 -6.40
CA ALA A 11 38.54 2.62 -6.60
C ALA A 11 38.52 3.20 -8.04
N THR A 12 37.71 2.65 -8.91
CA THR A 12 37.41 3.23 -10.22
C THR A 12 36.46 4.39 -10.02
N ALA A 13 37.00 5.59 -9.92
CA ALA A 13 36.22 6.81 -10.08
C ALA A 13 35.78 6.91 -11.55
N ALA A 14 34.49 6.75 -11.80
CA ALA A 14 33.89 7.07 -13.09
C ALA A 14 33.91 8.58 -13.24
N MET A 15 34.86 9.10 -14.00
CA MET A 15 34.86 10.48 -14.49
C MET A 15 33.69 10.65 -15.46
N CYS A 16 32.58 11.23 -15.00
CA CYS A 16 31.54 11.73 -15.90
C CYS A 16 32.07 12.95 -16.67
N ALA A 17 32.33 12.76 -17.95
CA ALA A 17 32.62 13.87 -18.85
C ALA A 17 31.34 14.71 -18.98
N ALA A 18 31.37 15.93 -18.45
CA ALA A 18 30.33 16.93 -18.62
C ALA A 18 30.31 17.40 -20.09
N THR A 19 29.45 16.83 -20.91
CA THR A 19 29.19 17.34 -22.25
C THR A 19 28.26 18.55 -22.11
N ALA A 20 28.81 19.74 -22.30
CA ALA A 20 28.05 20.99 -22.33
C ALA A 20 27.16 20.99 -23.59
N VAL A 21 25.87 20.72 -23.45
CA VAL A 21 24.87 20.92 -24.49
C VAL A 21 24.43 22.39 -24.44
N CYS A 22 24.95 23.22 -25.36
CA CYS A 22 24.47 24.59 -25.57
C CYS A 22 23.10 24.56 -26.22
N LEU A 23 22.05 24.98 -25.50
CA LEU A 23 20.73 25.25 -26.06
C LEU A 23 20.76 26.68 -26.67
N ALA A 24 20.67 26.77 -27.98
CA ALA A 24 20.60 28.04 -28.69
C ALA A 24 19.21 28.69 -28.48
N GLY A 25 19.17 29.76 -27.72
CA GLY A 25 18.00 30.63 -27.54
C GLY A 25 18.45 32.07 -27.37
N THR A 26 17.78 33.00 -28.01
CA THR A 26 18.06 34.43 -28.15
C THR A 26 18.39 35.13 -26.83
N ALA A 27 19.36 36.03 -26.87
CA ALA A 27 20.01 36.86 -25.86
C ALA A 27 19.16 37.29 -24.63
N ALA A 28 19.04 36.41 -23.64
CA ALA A 28 18.82 36.70 -22.23
C ALA A 28 19.37 35.50 -21.45
N GLY A 29 20.49 35.64 -20.79
CA GLY A 29 21.21 34.71 -19.93
C GLY A 29 21.03 33.21 -20.22
N GLN A 30 22.00 32.57 -20.84
CA GLN A 30 22.00 31.13 -21.11
C GLN A 30 21.89 30.33 -19.80
N VAL A 31 20.87 29.49 -19.69
CA VAL A 31 20.71 28.55 -18.59
C VAL A 31 21.65 27.35 -18.83
N ARG A 32 22.45 26.96 -17.82
CA ARG A 32 23.41 25.87 -17.95
C ARG A 32 22.94 24.64 -17.15
N VAL A 33 23.11 23.47 -17.75
CA VAL A 33 22.95 22.20 -17.05
C VAL A 33 24.17 21.93 -16.19
N VAL A 34 24.01 21.82 -14.89
CA VAL A 34 25.08 21.55 -13.93
C VAL A 34 25.16 20.11 -13.48
N GLU A 35 24.02 19.36 -13.56
CA GLU A 35 23.94 17.97 -13.13
C GLU A 35 22.86 17.24 -13.92
N GLN A 36 23.07 15.93 -14.15
CA GLN A 36 22.02 15.03 -14.67
C GLN A 36 21.68 14.00 -13.60
N LEU A 37 20.38 13.77 -13.41
CA LEU A 37 19.84 12.89 -12.36
C LEU A 37 18.90 11.88 -13.00
N SER A 38 18.98 10.62 -12.54
CA SER A 38 17.98 9.62 -12.78
C SER A 38 17.33 9.25 -11.45
N ILE A 39 16.02 9.41 -11.36
CA ILE A 39 15.27 9.34 -10.11
C ILE A 39 14.16 8.30 -10.30
N THR A 40 14.04 7.41 -9.32
CA THR A 40 12.89 6.52 -9.11
C THR A 40 12.25 6.87 -7.77
N GLY A 41 10.96 6.58 -7.60
CA GLY A 41 10.30 6.92 -6.35
C GLY A 41 8.77 6.99 -6.49
N THR A 42 8.15 7.77 -5.63
CA THR A 42 6.69 7.90 -5.56
C THR A 42 6.28 9.35 -5.74
N VAL A 43 5.24 9.59 -6.52
CA VAL A 43 4.67 10.93 -6.69
C VAL A 43 3.95 11.36 -5.41
N GLU A 44 4.34 12.49 -4.85
CA GLU A 44 3.62 13.11 -3.72
C GLU A 44 2.53 14.07 -4.20
N SER A 45 2.84 14.88 -5.21
CA SER A 45 1.89 15.84 -5.75
C SER A 45 2.21 16.23 -7.19
N VAL A 46 1.19 16.70 -7.92
CA VAL A 46 1.31 17.29 -9.24
C VAL A 46 0.52 18.59 -9.28
N ALA A 47 1.17 19.70 -9.53
CA ALA A 47 0.53 21.00 -9.62
C ALA A 47 1.30 21.96 -10.55
N GLY A 48 0.61 22.63 -11.49
CA GLY A 48 1.18 23.72 -12.30
C GLY A 48 2.43 23.35 -13.08
N GLY A 49 2.50 22.16 -13.67
CA GLY A 49 3.70 21.68 -14.38
C GLY A 49 4.86 21.29 -13.46
N ARG A 50 4.61 21.13 -12.17
CA ARG A 50 5.58 20.63 -11.19
C ARG A 50 5.12 19.26 -10.68
N VAL A 51 6.04 18.31 -10.64
CA VAL A 51 5.84 16.98 -10.05
C VAL A 51 6.78 16.86 -8.86
N THR A 52 6.23 16.68 -7.68
CA THR A 52 7.00 16.40 -6.47
C THR A 52 7.13 14.90 -6.33
N VAL A 53 8.34 14.40 -6.30
CA VAL A 53 8.68 12.98 -6.17
C VAL A 53 9.45 12.79 -4.87
N ARG A 54 9.06 11.77 -4.11
CA ARG A 54 9.89 11.23 -3.03
C ARG A 54 10.73 10.11 -3.61
N ASP A 55 12.02 10.32 -3.67
CA ASP A 55 12.94 9.33 -4.23
C ASP A 55 13.17 8.13 -3.28
N GLU A 56 13.90 7.10 -3.73
CA GLU A 56 14.17 5.90 -2.93
C GLU A 56 15.04 6.17 -1.70
N ALA A 57 15.79 7.28 -1.70
CA ALA A 57 16.54 7.74 -0.54
C ALA A 57 15.64 8.47 0.48
N GLY A 58 14.37 8.69 0.16
CA GLY A 58 13.41 9.43 0.98
C GLY A 58 13.49 10.95 0.79
N GLU A 59 14.33 11.44 -0.12
CA GLU A 59 14.45 12.87 -0.40
C GLU A 59 13.31 13.34 -1.29
N ARG A 60 12.80 14.53 -0.97
CA ARG A 60 11.79 15.21 -1.75
C ARG A 60 12.43 15.98 -2.90
N ARG A 61 12.00 15.67 -4.12
CA ARG A 61 12.48 16.31 -5.35
C ARG A 61 11.32 17.02 -6.05
N ASP A 62 11.40 18.34 -6.13
CA ASP A 62 10.46 19.15 -6.90
C ASP A 62 10.99 19.31 -8.32
N VAL A 63 10.34 18.64 -9.28
CA VAL A 63 10.80 18.60 -10.67
C VAL A 63 9.78 19.31 -11.56
N ARG A 64 10.26 20.25 -12.37
CA ARG A 64 9.44 20.93 -13.36
C ARG A 64 9.32 20.09 -14.61
N VAL A 65 8.12 19.97 -15.14
CA VAL A 65 7.81 19.14 -16.30
C VAL A 65 7.02 19.97 -17.30
N GLN A 66 7.58 20.14 -18.47
CA GLN A 66 6.86 20.75 -19.60
C GLN A 66 6.04 19.66 -20.30
N ALA A 67 4.73 19.68 -20.10
CA ALA A 67 3.83 18.76 -20.80
C ALA A 67 3.71 19.13 -22.29
N GLN A 68 3.27 18.16 -23.09
CA GLN A 68 3.09 18.35 -24.52
C GLN A 68 2.06 19.46 -24.81
N GLY A 69 2.47 20.47 -25.58
CA GLY A 69 1.64 21.62 -25.95
C GLY A 69 1.77 22.84 -25.04
N GLU A 70 2.55 22.79 -23.98
CA GLU A 70 2.93 23.95 -23.20
C GLU A 70 4.09 24.70 -23.85
N ARG A 71 4.17 26.02 -23.64
CA ARG A 71 5.22 26.87 -24.26
C ARG A 71 6.57 26.78 -23.56
N GLY A 72 6.60 26.27 -22.32
CA GLY A 72 7.79 26.13 -21.51
C GLY A 72 7.46 25.94 -20.02
N VAL A 73 8.50 25.74 -19.22
CA VAL A 73 8.41 25.71 -17.75
C VAL A 73 8.88 27.03 -17.16
N ALA A 74 8.17 27.54 -16.16
CA ALA A 74 8.60 28.70 -15.39
C ALA A 74 9.71 28.28 -14.40
N LEU A 75 10.87 28.92 -14.46
CA LEU A 75 11.98 28.73 -13.53
C LEU A 75 11.78 29.53 -12.23
N ALA A 76 12.56 29.24 -11.21
CA ALA A 76 12.47 29.93 -9.91
C ALA A 76 12.78 31.45 -10.01
N ASP A 77 13.58 31.85 -10.98
CA ASP A 77 13.93 33.25 -11.25
C ASP A 77 12.94 33.98 -12.17
N GLY A 78 11.80 33.34 -12.50
CA GLY A 78 10.73 33.89 -13.33
C GLY A 78 10.94 33.74 -14.84
N ARG A 79 12.07 33.23 -15.30
CA ARG A 79 12.32 32.96 -16.73
C ARG A 79 11.48 31.76 -17.21
N MET A 80 11.12 31.77 -18.50
CA MET A 80 10.48 30.63 -19.17
C MET A 80 11.51 29.85 -19.97
N LEU A 81 11.60 28.55 -19.73
CA LEU A 81 12.49 27.65 -20.45
C LEU A 81 11.67 26.67 -21.29
N ALA A 82 11.91 26.64 -22.60
CA ALA A 82 11.36 25.61 -23.48
C ALA A 82 12.20 24.31 -23.31
N PHE A 83 11.66 23.34 -22.62
CA PHE A 83 12.32 22.07 -22.33
C PHE A 83 11.28 20.94 -22.27
N PRO A 84 10.78 20.50 -23.46
CA PRO A 84 9.72 19.50 -23.51
C PRO A 84 10.18 18.16 -22.95
N ALA A 85 9.34 17.57 -22.10
CA ALA A 85 9.58 16.26 -21.50
C ALA A 85 8.79 15.17 -22.27
N ASP A 86 9.38 13.97 -22.40
CA ASP A 86 8.65 12.74 -22.77
C ASP A 86 7.93 12.23 -21.51
N VAL A 87 6.62 12.48 -21.46
CA VAL A 87 5.78 12.07 -20.32
C VAL A 87 4.96 10.84 -20.73
N ARG A 88 5.07 9.78 -19.94
CA ARG A 88 4.29 8.54 -20.10
C ARG A 88 3.67 8.15 -18.77
N VAL A 89 2.35 8.13 -18.75
CA VAL A 89 1.56 7.66 -17.60
C VAL A 89 0.90 6.35 -18.00
N THR A 90 1.23 5.29 -17.30
CA THR A 90 0.71 3.93 -17.54
C THR A 90 0.05 3.40 -16.26
N GLY A 91 -0.58 2.23 -16.32
CA GLY A 91 -1.21 1.55 -15.19
C GLY A 91 -2.67 1.22 -15.44
N GLY A 92 -3.39 0.87 -14.39
CA GLY A 92 -4.82 0.56 -14.45
C GLY A 92 -5.70 1.75 -14.05
N PHE A 93 -7.01 1.61 -14.25
CA PHE A 93 -8.01 2.58 -13.79
C PHE A 93 -9.35 1.88 -13.49
N ASP A 94 -10.18 2.52 -12.69
CA ASP A 94 -11.53 2.05 -12.41
C ASP A 94 -12.51 2.52 -13.51
N VAL A 95 -13.12 1.58 -14.21
CA VAL A 95 -14.08 1.87 -15.28
C VAL A 95 -15.27 2.70 -14.78
N ALA A 96 -15.70 2.51 -13.52
CA ALA A 96 -16.80 3.26 -12.94
C ALA A 96 -16.49 4.75 -12.72
N LYS A 97 -15.20 5.11 -12.72
CA LYS A 97 -14.72 6.51 -12.58
C LYS A 97 -14.50 7.22 -13.91
N LEU A 98 -14.74 6.56 -15.03
CA LEU A 98 -14.65 7.18 -16.34
C LEU A 98 -15.64 8.35 -16.46
N LYS A 99 -15.15 9.48 -16.94
CA LYS A 99 -15.95 10.71 -17.11
C LYS A 99 -16.37 10.87 -18.58
N PRO A 100 -17.53 11.49 -18.83
CA PRO A 100 -17.93 11.85 -20.20
C PRO A 100 -16.82 12.65 -20.91
N GLY A 101 -16.61 12.33 -22.19
CA GLY A 101 -15.61 12.97 -23.05
C GLY A 101 -14.20 12.34 -22.96
N GLN A 102 -13.91 11.45 -22.01
CA GLN A 102 -12.67 10.67 -22.02
C GLN A 102 -12.66 9.69 -23.19
N VAL A 103 -11.49 9.46 -23.78
CA VAL A 103 -11.36 8.57 -24.95
C VAL A 103 -10.85 7.21 -24.48
N VAL A 104 -11.57 6.17 -24.90
CA VAL A 104 -11.22 4.78 -24.61
C VAL A 104 -11.07 3.97 -25.90
N ARG A 105 -10.17 2.97 -25.86
CA ARG A 105 -9.99 1.96 -26.91
C ARG A 105 -10.25 0.58 -26.33
N PHE A 106 -10.97 -0.24 -27.05
CA PHE A 106 -11.25 -1.62 -26.64
C PHE A 106 -11.63 -2.49 -27.86
N GLU A 107 -11.52 -3.79 -27.70
CA GLU A 107 -12.07 -4.77 -28.64
C GLU A 107 -13.54 -5.02 -28.28
N GLY A 108 -14.41 -5.02 -29.31
CA GLY A 108 -15.83 -5.23 -29.12
C GLY A 108 -16.46 -5.88 -30.38
N ARG A 109 -17.74 -6.16 -30.29
CA ARG A 109 -18.49 -6.72 -31.43
C ARG A 109 -19.71 -5.84 -31.73
N ILE A 110 -19.78 -5.35 -32.95
CA ILE A 110 -20.89 -4.51 -33.44
C ILE A 110 -21.40 -5.11 -34.77
N ASN A 111 -22.72 -5.11 -34.98
CA ASN A 111 -23.33 -5.41 -36.26
C ASN A 111 -23.69 -4.12 -37.03
N ARG A 112 -24.06 -4.24 -38.32
CA ARG A 112 -24.45 -3.07 -39.14
C ARG A 112 -25.71 -2.36 -38.66
N LEU A 113 -26.56 -3.03 -37.84
CA LEU A 113 -27.73 -2.43 -37.22
C LEU A 113 -27.37 -1.64 -35.93
N GLY A 114 -26.09 -1.49 -35.63
CA GLY A 114 -25.60 -0.78 -34.47
C GLY A 114 -25.91 -1.46 -33.12
N LYS A 115 -26.15 -2.78 -33.11
CA LYS A 115 -26.26 -3.58 -31.89
C LYS A 115 -24.88 -4.06 -31.48
N THR A 116 -24.67 -4.19 -30.15
CA THR A 116 -23.44 -4.68 -29.54
C THR A 116 -23.65 -6.08 -28.95
N ASP A 117 -22.61 -6.89 -28.91
CA ASP A 117 -22.63 -8.26 -28.37
C ASP A 117 -21.39 -8.54 -27.55
N GLY A 118 -21.52 -9.44 -26.57
CA GLY A 118 -20.46 -9.84 -25.66
C GLY A 118 -20.16 -8.84 -24.55
N GLU A 119 -19.14 -9.14 -23.78
CA GLU A 119 -18.61 -8.30 -22.71
C GLU A 119 -17.20 -7.81 -23.05
N LEU A 120 -16.85 -6.61 -22.59
CA LEU A 120 -15.52 -6.05 -22.79
C LEU A 120 -14.56 -6.67 -21.76
N ALA A 121 -13.55 -7.38 -22.25
CA ALA A 121 -12.52 -8.01 -21.43
C ALA A 121 -11.34 -7.06 -21.12
N ALA A 122 -11.11 -6.04 -21.97
CA ALA A 122 -10.05 -5.06 -21.76
C ALA A 122 -10.46 -3.68 -22.28
N ILE A 123 -10.04 -2.63 -21.57
CA ILE A 123 -10.30 -1.23 -21.96
C ILE A 123 -9.01 -0.42 -21.74
N THR A 124 -8.58 0.33 -22.76
CA THR A 124 -7.45 1.26 -22.67
C THR A 124 -7.98 2.70 -22.66
N LEU A 125 -7.59 3.49 -21.66
CA LEU A 125 -7.87 4.92 -21.57
C LEU A 125 -6.75 5.69 -22.25
N LEU A 126 -7.10 6.56 -23.20
CA LEU A 126 -6.18 7.33 -24.03
C LEU A 126 -6.33 8.84 -23.78
N ASP A 127 -5.34 9.60 -24.23
CA ASP A 127 -5.48 11.05 -24.34
C ASP A 127 -6.43 11.40 -25.49
N ALA A 128 -7.34 12.34 -25.24
CA ALA A 128 -8.28 12.80 -26.27
C ALA A 128 -7.58 13.51 -27.45
N LYS A 129 -6.43 14.16 -27.16
CA LYS A 129 -5.63 14.86 -28.16
C LYS A 129 -4.82 13.86 -28.98
N GLY A 130 -5.12 13.75 -30.28
CA GLY A 130 -4.44 12.85 -31.21
C GLY A 130 -5.07 11.46 -31.35
N ALA A 131 -6.15 11.15 -30.61
CA ALA A 131 -6.87 9.91 -30.77
C ALA A 131 -7.91 10.04 -31.93
N GLU A 132 -7.79 9.20 -32.93
CA GLU A 132 -8.78 9.10 -33.99
C GLU A 132 -9.96 8.25 -33.53
N LEU A 133 -11.14 8.88 -33.40
CA LEU A 133 -12.36 8.17 -33.01
C LEU A 133 -12.92 7.40 -34.21
N GLY A 134 -13.24 6.13 -33.99
CA GLY A 134 -13.77 5.29 -35.06
C GLY A 134 -13.87 3.82 -34.69
N VAL A 135 -14.35 3.03 -35.65
CA VAL A 135 -14.44 1.58 -35.58
C VAL A 135 -13.57 0.97 -36.67
N GLN A 136 -12.60 0.17 -36.29
CA GLN A 136 -11.77 -0.59 -37.24
C GLN A 136 -12.23 -2.04 -37.22
N GLN A 137 -12.79 -2.51 -38.32
CA GLN A 137 -13.20 -3.90 -38.51
C GLN A 137 -12.16 -4.65 -39.34
N ALA A 138 -11.80 -5.87 -38.90
CA ALA A 138 -10.89 -6.73 -39.65
C ALA A 138 -11.52 -7.24 -40.96
N ALA A 139 -12.84 -7.47 -40.95
CA ALA A 139 -13.66 -7.80 -42.14
C ALA A 139 -15.11 -7.32 -41.96
N ALA A 140 -15.75 -6.90 -43.01
CA ALA A 140 -17.18 -6.55 -42.98
C ALA A 140 -18.02 -7.83 -42.82
N PRO A 141 -19.05 -7.84 -41.93
CA PRO A 141 -19.94 -8.99 -41.78
C PRO A 141 -20.74 -9.24 -43.07
N GLU A 142 -20.96 -10.52 -43.41
CA GLU A 142 -21.69 -10.91 -44.60
C GLU A 142 -23.14 -10.45 -44.54
N LYS A 143 -23.78 -10.61 -43.39
CA LYS A 143 -25.17 -10.16 -43.18
C LYS A 143 -25.25 -8.99 -42.20
N PRO A 144 -26.19 -8.05 -42.34
CA PRO A 144 -26.34 -6.89 -41.47
C PRO A 144 -26.54 -7.23 -40.00
N ALA A 145 -27.09 -8.40 -39.68
CA ALA A 145 -27.33 -8.86 -38.30
C ALA A 145 -26.13 -9.53 -37.67
N ASP A 146 -25.13 -9.93 -38.45
CA ASP A 146 -23.97 -10.66 -37.94
C ASP A 146 -23.03 -9.71 -37.18
N PHE A 147 -22.52 -10.17 -36.04
CA PHE A 147 -21.58 -9.40 -35.20
C PHE A 147 -20.15 -9.66 -35.66
N ALA A 148 -19.44 -8.60 -36.03
CA ALA A 148 -18.04 -8.66 -36.36
C ALA A 148 -17.16 -8.13 -35.21
N PRO A 149 -16.00 -8.75 -34.92
CA PRO A 149 -15.02 -8.20 -34.02
C PRO A 149 -14.42 -6.91 -34.59
N CYS A 150 -14.24 -5.92 -33.74
CA CYS A 150 -13.71 -4.62 -34.12
C CYS A 150 -12.96 -3.95 -32.97
N THR A 151 -11.94 -3.18 -33.34
CA THR A 151 -11.28 -2.26 -32.41
C THR A 151 -12.04 -0.93 -32.45
N ILE A 152 -12.47 -0.46 -31.29
CA ILE A 152 -13.28 0.74 -31.12
C ILE A 152 -12.49 1.76 -30.33
N THR A 153 -12.33 2.97 -30.93
CA THR A 153 -11.79 4.14 -30.22
C THR A 153 -12.90 5.18 -30.15
N ALA A 154 -13.38 5.49 -28.95
CA ALA A 154 -14.59 6.27 -28.76
C ALA A 154 -14.56 7.16 -27.54
N ALA A 155 -15.36 8.23 -27.52
CA ALA A 155 -15.56 9.07 -26.35
C ALA A 155 -16.54 8.40 -25.37
N VAL A 156 -16.21 8.39 -24.10
CA VAL A 156 -17.11 7.91 -23.03
C VAL A 156 -18.31 8.85 -22.93
N LYS A 157 -19.50 8.30 -22.90
CA LYS A 157 -20.75 9.01 -22.60
C LYS A 157 -21.22 8.72 -21.19
N LEU A 158 -21.12 7.47 -20.76
CA LEU A 158 -21.50 7.02 -19.41
C LEU A 158 -20.84 5.69 -19.10
N ALA A 159 -20.31 5.56 -17.89
CA ALA A 159 -19.86 4.28 -17.35
C ALA A 159 -20.59 4.05 -16.02
N ALA A 160 -21.45 3.05 -15.93
CA ALA A 160 -22.23 2.75 -14.75
C ALA A 160 -22.82 1.33 -14.78
N LYS A 161 -22.93 0.71 -13.62
CA LYS A 161 -23.64 -0.58 -13.41
C LYS A 161 -23.18 -1.68 -14.39
N GLY A 162 -21.85 -1.86 -14.55
CA GLY A 162 -21.28 -2.88 -15.43
C GLY A 162 -21.53 -2.62 -16.93
N ARG A 163 -21.79 -1.37 -17.33
CA ARG A 163 -21.96 -0.96 -18.72
C ARG A 163 -21.13 0.27 -19.06
N LEU A 164 -20.58 0.28 -20.26
CA LEU A 164 -19.88 1.40 -20.85
C LEU A 164 -20.65 1.88 -22.09
N ALA A 165 -21.21 3.08 -22.03
CA ALA A 165 -21.78 3.76 -23.20
C ALA A 165 -20.73 4.71 -23.76
N VAL A 166 -20.49 4.60 -25.07
CA VAL A 166 -19.52 5.42 -25.80
C VAL A 166 -20.19 6.13 -26.98
N GLU A 167 -19.61 7.25 -27.39
CA GLU A 167 -20.04 8.05 -28.49
C GLU A 167 -18.98 8.06 -29.60
N LEU A 168 -19.42 7.80 -30.80
CA LEU A 168 -18.62 7.76 -32.03
C LEU A 168 -19.13 8.82 -33.01
N PRO A 169 -18.29 9.30 -33.95
CA PRO A 169 -18.76 10.06 -35.09
C PRO A 169 -19.83 9.29 -35.87
N ALA A 170 -20.79 10.01 -36.47
CA ALA A 170 -21.83 9.39 -37.25
C ALA A 170 -21.24 8.70 -38.50
N ASP A 171 -21.47 7.39 -38.63
CA ASP A 171 -21.01 6.59 -39.77
C ASP A 171 -22.19 5.94 -40.47
N LYS A 172 -22.18 5.97 -41.82
CA LYS A 172 -23.19 5.31 -42.66
C LYS A 172 -23.21 3.79 -42.45
N ALA A 173 -22.07 3.20 -42.09
CA ALA A 173 -21.95 1.77 -41.79
C ALA A 173 -22.83 1.31 -40.60
N PHE A 174 -23.24 2.23 -39.74
CA PHE A 174 -24.06 1.95 -38.56
C PHE A 174 -25.38 2.75 -38.56
N GLU A 175 -25.97 2.99 -39.72
CA GLU A 175 -27.24 3.73 -39.89
C GLU A 175 -27.22 5.12 -39.19
N LYS A 176 -26.05 5.78 -39.16
CA LYS A 176 -25.79 7.05 -38.48
C LYS A 176 -25.98 7.01 -36.94
N LYS A 177 -26.03 5.84 -36.36
CA LYS A 177 -26.05 5.72 -34.90
C LYS A 177 -24.72 6.18 -34.31
N THR A 178 -24.76 7.02 -33.27
CA THR A 178 -23.56 7.59 -32.63
C THR A 178 -23.28 7.04 -31.23
N VAL A 179 -24.25 6.44 -30.56
CA VAL A 179 -24.10 5.94 -29.17
C VAL A 179 -24.24 4.43 -29.13
N PHE A 180 -23.25 3.78 -28.54
CA PHE A 180 -23.17 2.33 -28.40
C PHE A 180 -22.95 1.98 -26.93
N ALA A 181 -23.64 0.96 -26.41
CA ALA A 181 -23.52 0.53 -25.03
C ALA A 181 -23.06 -0.92 -24.99
N PHE A 182 -21.96 -1.17 -24.31
CA PHE A 182 -21.34 -2.47 -24.11
C PHE A 182 -21.52 -2.94 -22.67
N LYS A 183 -21.60 -4.23 -22.45
CA LYS A 183 -21.39 -4.82 -21.13
C LYS A 183 -19.90 -4.84 -20.85
N VAL A 184 -19.53 -4.66 -19.58
CA VAL A 184 -18.15 -4.71 -19.11
C VAL A 184 -18.02 -5.94 -18.22
N ALA A 185 -17.02 -6.77 -18.47
CA ALA A 185 -16.73 -7.93 -17.64
C ALA A 185 -16.38 -7.48 -16.21
N ALA A 186 -16.71 -8.29 -15.22
CA ALA A 186 -16.44 -7.96 -13.82
C ALA A 186 -14.93 -7.83 -13.54
N ASP A 187 -14.12 -8.61 -14.25
CA ASP A 187 -12.65 -8.67 -14.19
C ASP A 187 -11.97 -7.93 -15.35
N VAL A 188 -12.63 -6.95 -15.93
CA VAL A 188 -12.12 -6.19 -17.09
C VAL A 188 -10.71 -5.66 -16.83
N ALA A 189 -9.78 -6.04 -17.70
CA ALA A 189 -8.42 -5.51 -17.68
C ALA A 189 -8.43 -4.02 -18.11
N THR A 190 -7.85 -3.15 -17.30
CA THR A 190 -7.79 -1.72 -17.61
C THR A 190 -6.36 -1.27 -17.80
N ARG A 191 -6.12 -0.44 -18.82
CA ARG A 191 -4.80 0.12 -19.13
C ARG A 191 -4.92 1.61 -19.42
N LEU A 192 -4.14 2.42 -18.71
CA LEU A 192 -3.96 3.84 -18.98
C LEU A 192 -2.75 4.04 -19.89
N GLU A 193 -2.89 4.83 -20.94
CA GLU A 193 -1.81 5.31 -21.81
C GLU A 193 -2.01 6.82 -22.04
N SER A 194 -1.21 7.66 -21.37
CA SER A 194 -1.39 9.11 -21.40
C SER A 194 -0.06 9.85 -21.29
N GLY A 195 0.02 11.01 -21.93
CA GLY A 195 1.07 12.02 -21.72
C GLY A 195 0.62 13.20 -20.84
N ASP A 196 -0.61 13.16 -20.31
CA ASP A 196 -1.19 14.25 -19.52
C ASP A 196 -0.82 14.11 -18.03
N LEU A 197 -0.07 15.09 -17.51
CA LEU A 197 0.32 15.17 -16.08
C LEU A 197 -0.88 15.12 -15.13
N LYS A 198 -2.07 15.55 -15.57
CA LYS A 198 -3.30 15.51 -14.76
C LYS A 198 -3.81 14.09 -14.48
N ARG A 199 -3.26 13.09 -15.17
CA ARG A 199 -3.55 11.67 -14.95
C ARG A 199 -2.68 11.05 -13.87
N ILE A 200 -1.64 11.75 -13.43
CA ILE A 200 -0.77 11.28 -12.35
C ILE A 200 -1.44 11.59 -11.03
N GLU A 201 -1.74 10.56 -10.28
CA GLU A 201 -2.29 10.66 -8.93
C GLU A 201 -1.17 10.57 -7.87
N PRO A 202 -1.30 11.22 -6.72
CA PRO A 202 -0.40 11.00 -5.59
C PRO A 202 -0.37 9.50 -5.22
N GLY A 203 0.83 8.99 -4.96
CA GLY A 203 1.06 7.56 -4.72
C GLY A 203 1.46 6.77 -5.98
N ALA A 204 1.35 7.34 -7.18
CA ALA A 204 1.83 6.71 -8.41
C ALA A 204 3.35 6.48 -8.37
N GLN A 205 3.80 5.37 -8.96
CA GLN A 205 5.22 5.01 -8.96
C GLN A 205 5.95 5.69 -10.13
N VAL A 206 7.00 6.42 -9.84
CA VAL A 206 7.94 6.92 -10.84
C VAL A 206 8.92 5.82 -11.16
N THR A 207 8.72 5.14 -12.29
CA THR A 207 9.61 4.06 -12.74
C THR A 207 10.85 4.59 -13.45
N ARG A 208 10.76 5.83 -14.00
CA ARG A 208 11.89 6.54 -14.59
C ARG A 208 11.61 8.03 -14.61
N LEU A 209 12.53 8.80 -14.06
CA LEU A 209 12.56 10.27 -14.18
C LEU A 209 14.00 10.68 -14.49
N ASP A 210 14.26 11.03 -15.74
CA ASP A 210 15.54 11.64 -16.12
C ASP A 210 15.36 13.16 -16.06
N ALA A 211 16.09 13.80 -15.17
CA ALA A 211 16.03 15.24 -14.95
C ALA A 211 17.42 15.89 -15.04
N VAL A 212 17.43 17.17 -15.32
CA VAL A 212 18.63 18.00 -15.28
C VAL A 212 18.50 19.06 -14.20
N ARG A 213 19.56 19.28 -13.44
CA ARG A 213 19.68 20.44 -12.55
C ARG A 213 20.30 21.59 -13.35
N LEU A 214 19.66 22.73 -13.26
CA LEU A 214 20.12 23.95 -13.88
C LEU A 214 20.95 24.77 -12.89
N ASP A 215 21.75 25.71 -13.41
CA ASP A 215 22.51 26.67 -12.61
C ASP A 215 21.63 27.64 -11.78
N THR A 216 20.33 27.69 -12.07
CA THR A 216 19.30 28.34 -11.26
C THR A 216 18.89 27.52 -10.03
N GLY A 217 19.34 26.27 -9.91
CA GLY A 217 18.92 25.29 -8.89
C GLY A 217 17.67 24.51 -9.25
N ASP A 218 16.94 24.89 -10.31
CA ASP A 218 15.75 24.18 -10.76
C ASP A 218 16.09 22.79 -11.30
N LEU A 219 15.24 21.79 -10.96
CA LEU A 219 15.24 20.47 -11.61
C LEU A 219 14.20 20.48 -12.73
N VAL A 220 14.59 20.07 -13.93
CA VAL A 220 13.70 20.02 -15.10
C VAL A 220 13.76 18.63 -15.73
N ALA A 221 12.60 18.02 -15.95
CA ALA A 221 12.49 16.67 -16.50
C ALA A 221 12.77 16.65 -18.01
N ARG A 222 13.48 15.61 -18.45
CA ARG A 222 13.58 15.18 -19.87
C ARG A 222 12.62 14.03 -20.15
N THR A 223 12.53 13.10 -19.23
CA THR A 223 11.67 11.93 -19.34
C THR A 223 10.96 11.74 -18.00
N LEU A 224 9.69 11.45 -18.02
CA LEU A 224 8.91 11.08 -16.84
C LEU A 224 8.02 9.89 -17.20
N VAL A 225 8.32 8.72 -16.65
CA VAL A 225 7.49 7.51 -16.77
C VAL A 225 6.90 7.19 -15.40
N VAL A 226 5.58 7.19 -15.34
CA VAL A 226 4.82 6.96 -14.12
C VAL A 226 3.86 5.82 -14.32
N GLU A 227 3.81 4.90 -13.37
CA GLU A 227 2.84 3.83 -13.31
C GLU A 227 1.81 4.14 -12.21
N THR A 228 0.55 4.30 -12.61
CA THR A 228 -0.58 4.41 -11.68
C THR A 228 -0.94 3.01 -11.22
N VAL A 229 -1.09 2.81 -9.93
CA VAL A 229 -1.61 1.55 -9.39
C VAL A 229 -3.08 1.46 -9.79
N ALA A 230 -3.48 0.38 -10.46
CA ALA A 230 -4.88 0.11 -10.76
C ALA A 230 -5.69 0.23 -9.47
N GLY A 231 -6.73 1.07 -9.51
CA GLY A 231 -7.44 1.42 -8.30
C GLY A 231 -7.93 0.21 -7.54
N ALA A 232 -7.22 -0.13 -6.47
CA ALA A 232 -7.93 -0.53 -5.29
C ALA A 232 -8.99 0.54 -5.08
N ALA A 233 -10.25 0.16 -5.09
CA ALA A 233 -11.31 1.06 -4.72
C ALA A 233 -10.87 1.68 -3.40
N VAL A 234 -10.51 2.97 -3.44
CA VAL A 234 -10.21 3.71 -2.22
C VAL A 234 -11.55 3.71 -1.51
N LYS A 235 -11.74 2.72 -0.63
CA LYS A 235 -12.81 2.80 0.36
C LYS A 235 -12.65 4.18 0.95
N GLU A 236 -13.64 5.04 0.78
CA GLU A 236 -13.62 6.40 1.33
C GLU A 236 -13.11 6.29 2.75
N ARG A 237 -11.86 6.70 2.98
CA ARG A 237 -11.23 6.61 4.29
C ARG A 237 -12.16 7.36 5.26
N GLY A 238 -12.24 6.89 6.49
CA GLY A 238 -13.04 7.58 7.52
C GLY A 238 -12.76 9.08 7.61
N ALA A 239 -11.55 9.50 7.18
CA ALA A 239 -11.15 10.89 6.98
C ALA A 239 -11.96 11.64 5.92
N ASP A 240 -12.29 11.01 4.78
CA ASP A 240 -13.03 11.66 3.69
C ASP A 240 -14.50 11.86 4.10
N LYS A 241 -15.07 10.90 4.83
CA LYS A 241 -16.41 11.04 5.44
C LYS A 241 -16.44 12.18 6.48
N LEU A 242 -15.38 12.30 7.28
CA LEU A 242 -15.23 13.40 8.24
C LEU A 242 -15.09 14.75 7.54
N ALA A 243 -14.25 14.86 6.50
CA ALA A 243 -14.08 16.08 5.72
C ALA A 243 -15.42 16.54 5.10
N ASN A 244 -16.22 15.61 4.59
CA ASN A 244 -17.55 15.90 4.06
C ASN A 244 -18.53 16.40 5.12
N LYS A 245 -18.45 15.88 6.35
CA LYS A 245 -19.27 16.32 7.49
C LYS A 245 -19.05 17.79 7.86
N TYR A 246 -17.84 18.32 7.64
CA TYR A 246 -17.46 19.67 8.04
C TYR A 246 -17.30 20.63 6.86
N ARG A 247 -17.87 20.31 5.72
CA ARG A 247 -17.77 21.13 4.49
C ARG A 247 -18.31 22.57 4.67
N SER A 248 -19.26 22.79 5.59
CA SER A 248 -19.83 24.11 5.89
C SER A 248 -18.94 25.01 6.74
N LEU A 249 -17.85 24.48 7.32
CA LEU A 249 -16.92 25.28 8.09
C LEU A 249 -15.96 26.05 7.18
N SER A 250 -15.36 27.11 7.69
CA SER A 250 -14.37 27.90 6.96
C SER A 250 -13.17 27.07 6.56
N ASP A 251 -12.76 27.18 5.30
CA ASP A 251 -11.53 26.58 4.74
C ASP A 251 -10.35 27.57 4.79
N GLU A 252 -10.59 28.83 5.12
CA GLU A 252 -9.54 29.85 5.21
C GLU A 252 -8.69 29.64 6.46
N PRO A 253 -7.35 29.58 6.32
CA PRO A 253 -6.44 29.56 7.47
C PRO A 253 -6.63 30.83 8.31
N LYS A 254 -6.58 30.69 9.63
CA LYS A 254 -6.62 31.87 10.51
C LYS A 254 -5.27 32.58 10.48
N LYS A 255 -5.31 33.93 10.41
CA LYS A 255 -4.08 34.75 10.41
C LYS A 255 -3.36 34.74 11.75
N GLU A 256 -4.13 34.54 12.85
CA GLU A 256 -3.60 34.51 14.21
C GLU A 256 -3.85 33.10 14.83
N PRO A 257 -2.88 32.57 15.56
CA PRO A 257 -3.04 31.32 16.27
C PRO A 257 -4.14 31.40 17.30
N ARG A 258 -4.99 30.40 17.38
CA ARG A 258 -6.05 30.29 18.36
C ARG A 258 -6.05 28.95 19.06
N LEU A 259 -6.58 28.92 20.27
CA LEU A 259 -6.75 27.70 21.05
C LEU A 259 -7.99 26.93 20.57
N VAL A 260 -7.76 25.66 20.18
CA VAL A 260 -8.83 24.70 19.88
C VAL A 260 -8.77 23.55 20.89
N ARG A 261 -9.94 23.00 21.24
CA ARG A 261 -10.04 21.99 22.31
C ARG A 261 -11.00 20.87 21.93
N SER A 262 -10.71 19.68 22.45
CA SER A 262 -11.61 18.54 22.55
C SER A 262 -11.53 17.92 23.95
N ALA A 263 -12.04 16.71 24.15
CA ALA A 263 -11.99 16.05 25.45
C ALA A 263 -10.54 15.76 25.92
N HIS A 264 -9.68 15.34 25.00
CA HIS A 264 -8.31 14.89 25.32
C HIS A 264 -7.20 15.74 24.71
N PHE A 265 -7.54 16.80 23.94
CA PHE A 265 -6.55 17.61 23.24
C PHE A 265 -6.82 19.12 23.37
N ALA A 266 -5.74 19.89 23.47
CA ALA A 266 -5.77 21.35 23.49
C ALA A 266 -4.59 21.93 22.71
N PHE A 267 -4.85 22.50 21.52
CA PHE A 267 -3.79 23.00 20.64
C PHE A 267 -3.94 24.48 20.31
N LEU A 268 -2.82 25.20 20.34
CA LEU A 268 -2.70 26.49 19.68
C LEU A 268 -2.38 26.26 18.21
N THR A 269 -3.19 26.81 17.29
CA THR A 269 -3.08 26.50 15.86
C THR A 269 -3.54 27.64 14.97
N ASP A 270 -2.93 27.74 13.78
CA ASP A 270 -3.26 28.66 12.70
C ASP A 270 -4.04 28.01 11.54
N VAL A 271 -4.37 26.71 11.64
CA VAL A 271 -5.17 26.02 10.61
C VAL A 271 -6.62 26.55 10.58
N SER A 272 -7.37 26.27 9.52
CA SER A 272 -8.79 26.65 9.40
C SER A 272 -9.66 26.00 10.48
N ASP A 273 -10.84 26.55 10.74
CA ASP A 273 -11.80 25.99 11.71
C ASP A 273 -12.24 24.57 11.32
N ARG A 274 -12.47 24.38 10.03
CA ARG A 274 -12.82 23.08 9.46
C ARG A 274 -11.73 22.05 9.70
N GLU A 275 -10.49 22.40 9.39
CA GLU A 275 -9.36 21.49 9.54
C GLU A 275 -9.06 21.17 11.01
N ALA A 276 -9.08 22.18 11.89
CA ALA A 276 -8.91 21.99 13.33
C ALA A 276 -9.94 21.00 13.88
N LYS A 277 -11.20 21.13 13.45
CA LYS A 277 -12.24 20.20 13.87
C LYS A 277 -12.03 18.79 13.32
N ILE A 278 -11.62 18.65 12.06
CA ILE A 278 -11.28 17.33 11.48
C ILE A 278 -10.14 16.68 12.24
N ILE A 279 -9.09 17.43 12.57
CA ILE A 279 -7.95 16.95 13.35
C ILE A 279 -8.43 16.44 14.72
N LEU A 280 -9.14 17.25 15.47
CA LEU A 280 -9.65 16.89 16.80
C LEU A 280 -10.58 15.67 16.76
N ASP A 281 -11.49 15.59 15.79
CA ASP A 281 -12.40 14.45 15.64
C ASP A 281 -11.64 13.15 15.26
N LYS A 282 -10.56 13.24 14.47
CA LYS A 282 -9.68 12.10 14.19
C LYS A 282 -8.95 11.63 15.45
N LEU A 283 -8.41 12.56 16.21
CA LEU A 283 -7.66 12.26 17.42
C LEU A 283 -8.55 11.66 18.51
N GLU A 284 -9.76 12.17 18.72
CA GLU A 284 -10.73 11.58 19.66
C GLU A 284 -11.14 10.17 19.25
N ARG A 285 -11.29 9.92 17.95
CA ARG A 285 -11.54 8.56 17.45
C ARG A 285 -10.34 7.65 17.70
N MET A 286 -9.13 8.11 17.46
CA MET A 286 -7.89 7.38 17.77
C MET A 286 -7.82 7.04 19.25
N VAL A 287 -8.10 8.00 20.15
CA VAL A 287 -8.16 7.76 21.60
C VAL A 287 -9.18 6.66 21.91
N GLY A 288 -10.39 6.74 21.35
CA GLY A 288 -11.42 5.71 21.56
C GLY A 288 -11.00 4.31 21.12
N LEU A 289 -10.26 4.19 20.01
CA LEU A 289 -9.72 2.90 19.53
C LEU A 289 -8.62 2.36 20.46
N LEU A 290 -7.67 3.22 20.87
CA LEU A 290 -6.60 2.86 21.79
C LEU A 290 -7.14 2.51 23.17
N GLU A 291 -8.11 3.27 23.69
CA GLU A 291 -8.78 2.99 24.96
C GLU A 291 -9.51 1.65 24.92
N LYS A 292 -10.26 1.38 23.85
CA LYS A 292 -10.93 0.10 23.64
C LYS A 292 -9.93 -1.06 23.60
N TYR A 293 -8.78 -0.87 22.92
CA TYR A 293 -7.74 -1.89 22.83
C TYR A 293 -7.04 -2.12 24.15
N PHE A 294 -6.51 -1.07 24.79
CA PHE A 294 -5.73 -1.19 26.04
C PHE A 294 -6.60 -1.33 27.29
N GLY A 295 -7.87 -0.95 27.21
CA GLY A 295 -8.81 -0.99 28.34
C GLY A 295 -8.64 0.18 29.31
N ARG A 296 -7.89 1.24 28.94
CA ARG A 296 -7.63 2.40 29.79
C ARG A 296 -7.35 3.64 28.93
N GLY A 297 -7.99 4.77 29.28
CA GLY A 297 -7.81 6.06 28.64
C GLY A 297 -6.78 6.96 29.30
N PRO A 298 -6.46 8.12 28.68
CA PRO A 298 -5.46 9.05 29.20
C PRO A 298 -5.94 9.78 30.45
N ALA A 299 -5.05 9.98 31.41
CA ALA A 299 -5.35 10.65 32.68
C ALA A 299 -5.45 12.18 32.57
N GLY A 300 -5.33 12.76 31.39
CA GLY A 300 -5.37 14.20 31.17
C GLY A 300 -5.33 14.58 29.70
N VAL A 301 -5.06 15.85 29.43
CA VAL A 301 -5.09 16.44 28.10
C VAL A 301 -3.69 16.53 27.53
N VAL A 302 -3.53 16.14 26.26
CA VAL A 302 -2.33 16.43 25.46
C VAL A 302 -2.44 17.87 24.96
N GLU A 303 -1.52 18.71 25.38
CA GLU A 303 -1.46 20.13 24.97
C GLU A 303 -0.41 20.32 23.88
N GLY A 304 -0.44 21.45 23.17
CA GLY A 304 0.66 21.79 22.25
C GLY A 304 0.29 22.69 21.09
N PHE A 305 1.02 22.50 20.00
CA PHE A 305 1.02 23.38 18.85
C PHE A 305 0.87 22.57 17.56
N VAL A 306 -0.10 22.94 16.75
CA VAL A 306 -0.29 22.44 15.38
C VAL A 306 -0.10 23.63 14.45
N VAL A 307 0.96 23.63 13.68
CA VAL A 307 1.48 24.81 12.98
C VAL A 307 1.50 24.58 11.47
N ARG A 308 0.80 25.44 10.75
CA ARG A 308 0.85 25.50 9.28
C ARG A 308 1.92 26.48 8.81
N ASP A 309 1.90 27.69 9.40
CA ASP A 309 2.87 28.74 9.11
C ASP A 309 3.51 29.27 10.41
N LEU A 310 4.79 29.03 10.58
CA LEU A 310 5.53 29.53 11.75
C LEU A 310 5.52 31.06 11.86
N ALA A 311 5.37 31.78 10.75
CA ALA A 311 5.31 33.24 10.76
C ALA A 311 4.02 33.80 11.41
N ALA A 312 2.98 32.98 11.51
CA ALA A 312 1.74 33.35 12.18
C ALA A 312 1.88 33.39 13.72
N PHE A 313 2.92 32.77 14.27
CA PHE A 313 3.13 32.67 15.73
C PHE A 313 4.05 33.78 16.22
N PRO A 314 3.59 34.66 17.15
CA PRO A 314 4.42 35.70 17.73
C PRO A 314 5.69 35.13 18.39
N PRO A 315 6.81 35.88 18.40
CA PRO A 315 8.03 35.46 19.07
C PRO A 315 7.79 35.05 20.52
N GLY A 316 8.34 33.90 20.93
CA GLY A 316 8.19 33.36 22.29
C GLY A 316 6.91 32.53 22.52
N THR A 317 5.98 32.44 21.57
CA THR A 317 4.78 31.58 21.67
C THR A 317 5.12 30.09 21.64
N LEU A 318 6.18 29.72 20.91
CA LEU A 318 6.70 28.36 20.78
C LEU A 318 8.01 28.26 21.60
N PRO A 319 7.92 27.90 22.90
CA PRO A 319 9.07 28.04 23.80
C PRO A 319 10.17 26.98 23.60
N GLU A 320 9.87 25.84 22.94
CA GLU A 320 10.81 24.74 22.79
C GLU A 320 11.49 24.77 21.40
N PRO A 321 12.79 25.15 21.30
CA PRO A 321 13.49 25.26 20.01
C PRO A 321 13.57 23.94 19.24
N ALA A 322 13.70 22.80 19.94
CA ALA A 322 13.72 21.48 19.30
C ALA A 322 12.37 21.14 18.65
N GLY A 323 11.25 21.52 19.27
CA GLY A 323 9.92 21.38 18.70
C GLY A 323 9.73 22.26 17.45
N VAL A 324 10.24 23.51 17.49
CA VAL A 324 10.21 24.41 16.32
C VAL A 324 11.05 23.86 15.17
N ALA A 325 12.20 23.24 15.46
CA ALA A 325 13.04 22.60 14.44
C ALA A 325 12.27 21.47 13.74
N LYS A 326 11.55 20.62 14.49
CA LYS A 326 10.71 19.54 13.94
C LYS A 326 9.59 20.06 13.04
N ILE A 327 8.92 21.13 13.43
CA ILE A 327 7.91 21.77 12.59
C ILE A 327 8.51 22.26 11.27
N ARG A 328 9.71 22.86 11.27
CA ARG A 328 10.40 23.32 10.06
C ARG A 328 10.78 22.17 9.13
N GLU A 329 11.09 21.01 9.69
CA GLU A 329 11.36 19.78 8.93
C GLU A 329 10.11 19.15 8.33
N GLY A 330 8.91 19.71 8.60
CA GLY A 330 7.63 19.10 8.20
C GLY A 330 7.29 17.86 9.04
N ALA A 331 7.81 17.78 10.24
CA ALA A 331 7.65 16.68 11.18
C ALA A 331 6.96 17.13 12.48
N GLY A 332 6.94 16.25 13.48
CA GLY A 332 6.44 16.52 14.82
C GLY A 332 7.33 15.93 15.91
N VAL A 333 6.99 16.26 17.14
CA VAL A 333 7.50 15.64 18.35
C VAL A 333 6.52 15.85 19.51
N CYS A 334 6.31 14.82 20.32
CA CYS A 334 5.58 14.94 21.56
C CYS A 334 6.56 14.88 22.74
N PHE A 335 6.75 16.01 23.43
CA PHE A 335 7.56 16.06 24.64
C PHE A 335 6.77 15.52 25.82
N ASN A 336 7.28 14.45 26.40
CA ASN A 336 6.68 13.75 27.52
C ASN A 336 7.47 14.03 28.80
N VAL A 337 6.81 14.61 29.80
CA VAL A 337 7.44 14.96 31.09
C VAL A 337 6.67 14.33 32.22
N ARG A 338 7.39 13.70 33.13
CA ARG A 338 6.85 13.14 34.38
C ARG A 338 7.49 13.82 35.57
N LEU A 339 6.68 14.43 36.43
CA LEU A 339 7.09 15.07 37.68
C LEU A 339 6.33 14.42 38.85
N GLY A 340 6.91 13.43 39.46
CA GLY A 340 6.22 12.61 40.48
C GLY A 340 5.01 11.89 39.88
N ASN A 341 3.82 12.19 40.36
CA ASN A 341 2.56 11.64 39.87
C ASN A 341 1.93 12.45 38.74
N GLN A 342 2.48 13.63 38.43
CA GLN A 342 1.97 14.44 37.32
C GLN A 342 2.63 14.06 36.01
N ARG A 343 1.83 13.92 34.98
CA ARG A 343 2.26 13.64 33.61
C ARG A 343 1.85 14.81 32.73
N LYS A 344 2.73 15.19 31.81
CA LYS A 344 2.46 16.22 30.81
C LYS A 344 2.95 15.74 29.47
N ALA A 345 2.13 15.88 28.45
CA ALA A 345 2.49 15.64 27.06
C ALA A 345 2.28 16.94 26.29
N THR A 346 3.31 17.41 25.57
CA THR A 346 3.27 18.66 24.81
C THR A 346 3.67 18.40 23.35
N LEU A 347 2.70 18.51 22.45
CA LEU A 347 2.87 18.34 21.01
C LEU A 347 3.49 19.58 20.37
N TYR A 348 4.44 19.36 19.46
CA TYR A 348 4.88 20.30 18.43
C TYR A 348 4.78 19.60 17.10
N SER A 349 3.90 20.03 16.22
CA SER A 349 3.67 19.35 14.94
C SER A 349 3.41 20.33 13.81
N CYS A 350 3.91 19.99 12.62
CA CYS A 350 3.37 20.57 11.38
C CYS A 350 1.90 20.19 11.21
N ALA A 351 1.18 20.86 10.31
CA ALA A 351 -0.25 20.63 10.09
C ALA A 351 -0.56 19.36 9.24
N ASP A 352 0.35 18.38 9.23
CA ASP A 352 0.10 17.07 8.62
C ASP A 352 -0.67 16.17 9.59
N HIS A 353 -1.81 15.62 9.13
CA HIS A 353 -2.71 14.84 9.97
C HIS A 353 -2.09 13.52 10.46
N GLY A 354 -1.26 12.89 9.63
CA GLY A 354 -0.57 11.64 10.01
C GLY A 354 0.48 11.89 11.09
N VAL A 355 1.27 12.95 10.92
CA VAL A 355 2.27 13.38 11.92
C VAL A 355 1.58 13.71 13.25
N ILE A 356 0.47 14.47 13.20
CA ILE A 356 -0.29 14.82 14.41
C ILE A 356 -0.81 13.56 15.12
N GLN A 357 -1.40 12.60 14.38
CA GLN A 357 -1.92 11.36 14.99
C GLN A 357 -0.80 10.51 15.58
N HIS A 358 0.33 10.38 14.88
CA HIS A 358 1.51 9.67 15.37
C HIS A 358 2.00 10.25 16.70
N GLU A 359 2.27 11.54 16.75
CA GLU A 359 2.79 12.21 17.94
C GLU A 359 1.76 12.25 19.09
N CYS A 360 0.49 12.40 18.78
CA CYS A 360 -0.57 12.33 19.79
C CYS A 360 -0.75 10.92 20.35
N THR A 361 -0.39 9.87 19.60
CA THR A 361 -0.36 8.51 20.12
C THR A 361 0.74 8.34 21.17
N HIS A 362 1.92 8.93 20.97
CA HIS A 362 2.95 9.01 22.04
C HIS A 362 2.43 9.74 23.28
N GLY A 363 1.73 10.87 23.07
CA GLY A 363 1.07 11.60 24.15
C GLY A 363 0.03 10.75 24.89
N PHE A 364 -0.82 10.02 24.17
CA PHE A 364 -1.78 9.08 24.75
C PHE A 364 -1.09 8.01 25.62
N CYS A 365 -0.06 7.35 25.09
CA CYS A 365 0.68 6.30 25.81
C CYS A 365 1.29 6.85 27.11
N HIS A 366 1.96 8.01 27.03
CA HIS A 366 2.57 8.64 28.19
C HIS A 366 1.52 9.05 29.23
N MET A 367 0.43 9.70 28.81
CA MET A 367 -0.63 10.13 29.72
C MET A 367 -1.38 8.97 30.35
N THR A 368 -1.47 7.82 29.67
CA THR A 368 -2.18 6.62 30.15
C THR A 368 -1.30 5.74 31.03
N PHE A 369 -0.07 5.46 30.58
CA PHE A 369 0.79 4.44 31.21
C PHE A 369 2.01 5.01 31.94
N GLY A 370 2.47 6.21 31.56
CA GLY A 370 3.63 6.87 32.16
C GLY A 370 4.86 6.96 31.28
N SER A 371 4.96 6.12 30.25
CA SER A 371 5.95 6.22 29.20
C SER A 371 5.39 5.69 27.88
N THR A 372 6.16 5.78 26.81
CA THR A 372 5.85 5.18 25.50
C THR A 372 6.43 3.79 25.33
N GLY A 373 7.22 3.33 26.32
CA GLY A 373 7.97 2.08 26.26
C GLY A 373 9.24 2.18 25.40
N PRO A 374 9.87 1.04 25.06
CA PRO A 374 11.05 1.00 24.21
C PRO A 374 10.71 1.41 22.78
N THR A 375 11.68 1.94 22.04
CA THR A 375 11.50 2.56 20.72
C THR A 375 10.72 1.71 19.72
N TRP A 376 10.96 0.40 19.67
CA TRP A 376 10.23 -0.47 18.74
C TRP A 376 8.72 -0.49 19.01
N LEU A 377 8.34 -0.48 20.30
CA LEU A 377 6.94 -0.45 20.73
C LEU A 377 6.35 0.95 20.55
N ALA A 378 7.09 1.97 21.01
CA ALA A 378 6.66 3.36 20.94
C ALA A 378 6.26 3.76 19.52
N GLU A 379 7.17 3.57 18.56
CA GLU A 379 6.93 3.91 17.16
C GLU A 379 5.92 2.97 16.50
N GLY A 380 5.97 1.67 16.84
CA GLY A 380 5.01 0.71 16.29
C GLY A 380 3.57 1.00 16.71
N VAL A 381 3.34 1.36 17.99
CA VAL A 381 2.01 1.74 18.49
C VAL A 381 1.60 3.11 17.96
N ALA A 382 2.54 4.05 17.80
CA ALA A 382 2.25 5.35 17.20
C ALA A 382 1.73 5.22 15.76
N GLU A 383 2.35 4.36 14.96
CA GLU A 383 1.87 4.06 13.60
C GLU A 383 0.57 3.24 13.61
N MET A 384 0.34 2.38 14.60
CA MET A 384 -0.97 1.74 14.75
C MET A 384 -2.06 2.78 15.02
N GLY A 385 -1.82 3.76 15.91
CA GLY A 385 -2.75 4.86 16.18
C GLY A 385 -3.02 5.72 14.94
N ASN A 386 -2.01 5.89 14.07
CA ASN A 386 -2.13 6.61 12.81
C ASN A 386 -2.99 5.86 11.77
N TYR A 387 -2.88 4.52 11.71
CA TYR A 387 -3.51 3.72 10.65
C TYR A 387 -4.80 3.00 11.07
N TRP A 388 -5.07 2.80 12.35
CA TRP A 388 -6.27 2.09 12.80
C TRP A 388 -7.56 2.80 12.42
N GLN A 389 -8.54 2.00 12.00
CA GLN A 389 -9.89 2.43 11.70
C GLN A 389 -10.90 1.60 12.50
N ASP A 390 -12.01 2.22 12.92
CA ASP A 390 -13.02 1.56 13.72
C ASP A 390 -13.72 0.43 12.94
N GLY A 391 -13.78 -0.75 13.56
CA GLY A 391 -14.36 -1.95 12.97
C GLY A 391 -13.53 -2.62 11.88
N GLU A 392 -12.36 -2.05 11.51
CA GLU A 392 -11.50 -2.61 10.46
C GLU A 392 -10.34 -3.40 11.07
N ARG A 393 -10.19 -4.67 10.66
CA ARG A 393 -9.06 -5.53 11.03
C ARG A 393 -8.08 -5.74 9.89
N ALA A 394 -8.48 -5.39 8.67
CA ALA A 394 -7.62 -5.48 7.51
C ALA A 394 -6.52 -4.40 7.56
N VAL A 395 -5.36 -4.75 7.06
CA VAL A 395 -4.29 -3.77 6.83
C VAL A 395 -4.80 -2.69 5.87
N ASP A 396 -4.68 -1.43 6.26
CA ASP A 396 -4.94 -0.26 5.42
C ASP A 396 -3.93 0.83 5.77
N ILE A 397 -2.80 0.84 5.07
CA ILE A 397 -1.72 1.81 5.28
C ILE A 397 -1.40 2.55 3.98
N PRO A 398 -0.74 3.72 4.07
CA PRO A 398 -0.39 4.50 2.89
C PRO A 398 0.41 3.69 1.86
N PRO A 399 0.10 3.84 0.55
CA PRO A 399 0.79 3.10 -0.51
C PRO A 399 2.32 3.20 -0.50
N PRO A 400 2.94 4.35 -0.17
CA PRO A 400 4.40 4.43 -0.06
C PRO A 400 4.97 3.51 1.01
N VAL A 401 4.32 3.44 2.18
CA VAL A 401 4.74 2.58 3.30
C VAL A 401 4.58 1.11 2.92
N MET A 402 3.43 0.75 2.34
CA MET A 402 3.19 -0.60 1.84
C MET A 402 4.23 -1.00 0.79
N GLY A 403 4.42 -0.15 -0.20
CA GLY A 403 5.39 -0.40 -1.28
C GLY A 403 6.82 -0.55 -0.77
N TYR A 404 7.21 0.21 0.26
CA TYR A 404 8.50 0.03 0.91
C TYR A 404 8.61 -1.34 1.59
N LEU A 405 7.64 -1.71 2.43
CA LEU A 405 7.64 -3.02 3.11
C LEU A 405 7.70 -4.19 2.12
N GLN A 406 7.02 -4.08 0.98
CA GLN A 406 7.02 -5.13 -0.05
C GLN A 406 8.36 -5.25 -0.78
N ARG A 407 9.00 -4.12 -1.12
CA ARG A 407 10.22 -4.10 -1.97
C ARG A 407 11.54 -4.09 -1.23
N ALA A 408 11.58 -3.63 0.02
CA ALA A 408 12.83 -3.53 0.79
C ALA A 408 13.57 -4.87 0.88
N GLN A 409 14.87 -4.84 0.63
CA GLN A 409 15.77 -5.97 0.74
C GLN A 409 17.09 -5.54 1.41
N PRO A 410 17.63 -6.32 2.36
CA PRO A 410 16.97 -7.49 2.98
C PRO A 410 15.77 -7.07 3.85
N LYS A 411 14.83 -7.98 4.07
CA LYS A 411 13.78 -7.80 5.07
C LYS A 411 14.40 -7.77 6.47
N ARG A 412 13.89 -6.88 7.33
CA ARG A 412 14.34 -6.85 8.72
C ARG A 412 13.70 -7.97 9.51
N GLY A 413 14.54 -8.76 10.19
CA GLY A 413 14.08 -9.84 11.05
C GLY A 413 13.49 -9.32 12.37
N LEU A 414 12.63 -10.13 12.98
CA LEU A 414 11.94 -9.83 14.23
C LEU A 414 12.87 -9.33 15.34
N LEU A 415 13.97 -10.04 15.61
CA LEU A 415 14.92 -9.66 16.68
C LEU A 415 15.70 -8.39 16.35
N GLU A 416 15.90 -8.08 15.08
CA GLU A 416 16.53 -6.84 14.67
C GLU A 416 15.68 -5.64 15.06
N ILE A 417 14.35 -5.77 14.92
CA ILE A 417 13.40 -4.69 15.25
C ILE A 417 13.18 -4.57 16.76
N ALA A 418 12.98 -5.70 17.44
CA ALA A 418 12.63 -5.73 18.87
C ALA A 418 13.81 -5.43 19.81
N VAL A 419 15.06 -5.62 19.37
CA VAL A 419 16.25 -5.32 20.19
C VAL A 419 16.60 -3.83 20.09
N PRO A 420 16.69 -3.13 21.24
CA PRO A 420 17.03 -1.71 21.25
C PRO A 420 18.36 -1.40 20.54
N GLY A 421 18.38 -0.33 19.73
CA GLY A 421 19.58 0.18 19.08
C GLY A 421 20.01 -0.55 17.80
N ARG A 422 19.36 -1.65 17.40
CA ARG A 422 19.69 -2.35 16.16
C ARG A 422 19.08 -1.71 14.91
N VAL A 423 17.88 -1.15 15.04
CA VAL A 423 17.29 -0.33 13.97
C VAL A 423 17.44 1.13 14.34
N PRO A 424 18.04 1.98 13.49
CA PRO A 424 18.10 3.42 13.71
C PRO A 424 16.70 3.99 13.98
N SER A 425 16.62 5.11 14.65
CA SER A 425 15.37 5.83 14.87
C SER A 425 15.40 7.13 14.09
N GLY A 426 14.26 7.52 13.50
CA GLY A 426 14.08 8.82 12.89
C GLY A 426 13.66 8.83 11.43
N THR A 427 13.52 7.68 10.79
CA THR A 427 12.96 7.62 9.44
C THR A 427 11.63 6.88 9.41
N TRP A 428 10.72 7.28 8.52
CA TRP A 428 9.44 6.59 8.35
C TRP A 428 9.62 5.12 7.91
N GLN A 429 10.75 4.79 7.26
CA GLN A 429 11.10 3.41 6.90
C GLN A 429 11.32 2.53 8.15
N ASP A 430 11.98 3.09 9.15
CA ASP A 430 12.20 2.38 10.42
C ASP A 430 10.88 2.21 11.18
N TYR A 431 9.98 3.20 11.08
CA TYR A 431 8.63 3.14 11.66
C TYR A 431 7.76 2.09 10.96
N ALA A 432 7.87 1.94 9.65
CA ALA A 432 7.17 0.91 8.89
C ALA A 432 7.46 -0.51 9.40
N TRP A 433 8.72 -0.84 9.71
CA TRP A 433 9.09 -2.13 10.28
C TRP A 433 8.52 -2.34 11.69
N ARG A 434 8.52 -1.30 12.51
CA ARG A 434 7.98 -1.34 13.87
C ARG A 434 6.47 -1.49 13.86
N TRP A 435 5.78 -0.77 12.97
CA TRP A 435 4.37 -0.97 12.72
C TRP A 435 4.07 -2.40 12.29
N ALA A 436 4.80 -2.93 11.32
CA ALA A 436 4.59 -4.27 10.79
C ALA A 436 4.66 -5.34 11.90
N LEU A 437 5.65 -5.23 12.79
CA LEU A 437 5.78 -6.10 13.95
C LEU A 437 4.61 -5.95 14.93
N CYS A 438 4.31 -4.72 15.36
CA CYS A 438 3.24 -4.46 16.32
C CYS A 438 1.87 -4.84 15.76
N HIS A 439 1.59 -4.55 14.49
CA HIS A 439 0.35 -4.91 13.82
C HIS A 439 0.16 -6.44 13.78
N MET A 440 1.20 -7.17 13.37
CA MET A 440 1.15 -8.64 13.33
C MET A 440 0.91 -9.21 14.73
N LEU A 441 1.63 -8.75 15.75
CA LEU A 441 1.48 -9.25 17.12
C LEU A 441 0.10 -8.90 17.72
N ALA A 442 -0.43 -7.72 17.42
CA ALA A 442 -1.70 -7.25 17.96
C ALA A 442 -2.93 -7.91 17.33
N ASN A 443 -2.80 -8.44 16.10
CA ASN A 443 -3.94 -8.96 15.33
C ASN A 443 -3.86 -10.47 15.03
N ASN A 444 -2.74 -11.14 15.32
CA ASN A 444 -2.59 -12.57 15.11
C ASN A 444 -3.02 -13.33 16.39
N PRO A 445 -4.02 -14.23 16.32
CA PRO A 445 -4.55 -14.95 17.48
C PRO A 445 -3.54 -15.88 18.19
N ASN A 446 -2.37 -16.12 17.61
CA ASN A 446 -1.29 -16.84 18.28
C ASN A 446 -0.53 -15.96 19.27
N TYR A 447 -0.65 -14.62 19.17
CA TYR A 447 0.23 -13.66 19.85
C TYR A 447 -0.50 -12.51 20.52
N ASP A 448 -1.73 -12.18 20.16
CA ASP A 448 -2.48 -11.00 20.60
C ASP A 448 -2.77 -11.01 22.11
N ASP A 449 -2.99 -12.19 22.67
CA ASP A 449 -3.18 -12.41 24.12
C ASP A 449 -1.95 -12.03 24.96
N ARG A 450 -0.75 -12.05 24.37
CA ARG A 450 0.53 -11.68 24.99
C ARG A 450 0.94 -10.25 24.67
N PHE A 451 0.59 -9.75 23.48
CA PHE A 451 1.07 -8.44 23.02
C PHE A 451 0.51 -7.30 23.86
N LYS A 452 -0.80 -7.28 24.12
CA LYS A 452 -1.42 -6.24 24.92
C LYS A 452 -0.86 -6.14 26.35
N PRO A 453 -0.75 -7.23 27.14
CA PRO A 453 -0.11 -7.18 28.46
C PRO A 453 1.36 -6.76 28.39
N LEU A 454 2.12 -7.24 27.41
CA LEU A 454 3.52 -6.85 27.22
C LEU A 454 3.64 -5.35 26.96
N ALA A 455 2.84 -4.82 26.03
CA ALA A 455 2.86 -3.40 25.69
C ALA A 455 2.56 -2.52 26.91
N ILE A 456 1.53 -2.87 27.70
CA ILE A 456 1.19 -2.17 28.94
C ILE A 456 2.36 -2.23 29.93
N ALA A 457 2.92 -3.41 30.18
CA ALA A 457 4.02 -3.59 31.12
C ALA A 457 5.27 -2.79 30.72
N LEU A 458 5.59 -2.75 29.42
CA LEU A 458 6.72 -1.96 28.89
C LEU A 458 6.48 -0.45 29.00
N MET A 459 5.26 0.01 28.72
CA MET A 459 4.89 1.42 28.88
C MET A 459 4.81 1.85 30.37
N GLU A 460 4.55 0.92 31.28
CA GLU A 460 4.60 1.13 32.73
C GLU A 460 5.99 0.94 33.30
N GLU A 461 6.99 0.62 32.48
CA GLU A 461 8.38 0.38 32.85
C GLU A 461 8.53 -0.72 33.92
N GLN A 462 7.71 -1.80 33.80
CA GLN A 462 7.75 -2.91 34.77
C GLN A 462 9.09 -3.65 34.70
N PRO A 463 9.79 -3.83 35.86
CA PRO A 463 11.08 -4.48 35.85
C PRO A 463 11.01 -5.95 35.41
N GLY A 464 12.03 -6.40 34.65
CA GLY A 464 12.14 -7.79 34.21
C GLY A 464 11.24 -8.20 33.07
N VAL A 465 10.39 -7.30 32.55
CA VAL A 465 9.56 -7.56 31.37
C VAL A 465 10.28 -7.10 30.11
N SER A 466 10.37 -7.98 29.14
CA SER A 466 10.97 -7.69 27.84
C SER A 466 10.26 -8.46 26.73
N PHE A 467 10.50 -8.09 25.47
CA PHE A 467 10.04 -8.85 24.32
C PHE A 467 10.48 -10.32 24.40
N GLU A 468 11.76 -10.55 24.75
CA GLU A 468 12.35 -11.87 24.86
C GLU A 468 11.73 -12.69 25.99
N SER A 469 11.44 -12.08 27.15
CA SER A 469 10.81 -12.79 28.28
C SER A 469 9.42 -13.33 27.94
N VAL A 470 8.67 -12.66 27.04
CA VAL A 470 7.30 -13.03 26.66
C VAL A 470 7.25 -13.90 25.41
N TYR A 471 8.03 -13.56 24.39
CA TYR A 471 8.01 -14.27 23.10
C TYR A 471 9.16 -15.24 22.89
N GLY A 472 10.19 -15.25 23.76
CA GLY A 472 11.29 -16.19 23.68
C GLY A 472 10.85 -17.66 23.61
N PRO A 473 9.88 -18.12 24.42
CA PRO A 473 9.37 -19.50 24.36
C PRO A 473 8.74 -19.91 23.02
N VAL A 474 8.29 -18.94 22.21
CA VAL A 474 7.67 -19.14 20.89
C VAL A 474 8.40 -18.37 19.78
N ALA A 475 9.69 -18.07 20.00
CA ALA A 475 10.47 -17.23 19.10
C ALA A 475 10.56 -17.78 17.68
N LYS A 476 10.63 -19.10 17.51
CA LYS A 476 10.70 -19.77 16.21
C LYS A 476 9.41 -19.57 15.41
N GLU A 477 8.28 -19.75 16.06
CA GLU A 477 6.93 -19.57 15.48
C GLU A 477 6.70 -18.12 15.10
N VAL A 478 6.96 -17.18 16.02
CA VAL A 478 6.78 -15.73 15.77
C VAL A 478 7.68 -15.27 14.63
N SER A 479 8.96 -15.69 14.61
CA SER A 479 9.89 -15.31 13.53
C SER A 479 9.41 -15.82 12.18
N PHE A 480 8.94 -17.07 12.12
CA PHE A 480 8.42 -17.65 10.90
C PHE A 480 7.16 -16.94 10.41
N GLU A 481 6.17 -16.71 11.29
CA GLU A 481 4.93 -16.00 10.91
C GLU A 481 5.22 -14.55 10.50
N TYR A 482 6.16 -13.89 11.15
CA TYR A 482 6.56 -12.55 10.78
C TYR A 482 7.22 -12.51 9.38
N ASP A 483 8.08 -13.49 9.07
CA ASP A 483 8.67 -13.61 7.74
C ASP A 483 7.60 -13.90 6.66
N GLN A 484 6.60 -14.73 6.97
CA GLN A 484 5.47 -14.97 6.05
C GLN A 484 4.61 -13.71 5.90
N PHE A 485 4.32 -13.00 6.96
CA PHE A 485 3.61 -11.72 6.94
C PHE A 485 4.30 -10.73 6.00
N LEU A 486 5.59 -10.52 6.14
CA LEU A 486 6.36 -9.59 5.30
C LEU A 486 6.40 -9.97 3.81
N LYS A 487 6.23 -11.27 3.48
CA LYS A 487 6.15 -11.74 2.09
C LYS A 487 4.80 -11.50 1.44
N THR A 488 3.74 -11.46 2.25
CA THR A 488 2.35 -11.53 1.78
C THR A 488 1.51 -10.31 2.12
N VAL A 489 2.04 -9.39 2.97
CA VAL A 489 1.31 -8.20 3.42
C VAL A 489 0.95 -7.27 2.26
N GLY A 490 -0.29 -6.79 2.31
CA GLY A 490 -0.86 -5.80 1.41
C GLY A 490 -2.11 -5.19 2.04
N ASN A 491 -2.63 -4.10 1.47
CA ASN A 491 -3.89 -3.55 1.94
C ASN A 491 -5.03 -4.56 1.69
N GLY A 492 -5.83 -4.81 2.72
CA GLY A 492 -6.81 -5.91 2.76
C GLY A 492 -6.35 -7.15 3.53
N PHE A 493 -5.04 -7.30 3.79
CA PHE A 493 -4.51 -8.44 4.54
C PHE A 493 -5.09 -8.53 5.96
N ARG A 494 -5.42 -9.75 6.40
CA ARG A 494 -6.02 -10.07 7.68
C ARG A 494 -5.13 -11.03 8.47
N ALA A 495 -4.36 -10.52 9.44
CA ALA A 495 -3.46 -11.35 10.25
C ALA A 495 -4.18 -12.45 11.03
N ASP A 496 -5.44 -12.22 11.40
CA ASP A 496 -6.27 -13.20 12.10
C ASP A 496 -6.76 -14.37 11.22
N LEU A 497 -6.83 -14.17 9.91
CA LEU A 497 -7.22 -15.23 8.97
C LEU A 497 -6.05 -16.10 8.54
N VAL A 498 -4.83 -15.66 8.73
CA VAL A 498 -3.61 -16.36 8.26
C VAL A 498 -2.77 -16.95 9.39
N ALA A 499 -3.25 -16.90 10.62
CA ALA A 499 -2.57 -17.46 11.77
C ALA A 499 -2.26 -18.96 11.59
N TRP A 500 -1.02 -19.36 11.88
CA TRP A 500 -0.58 -20.74 11.71
C TRP A 500 -1.12 -21.65 12.80
N PRO A 501 -1.50 -22.89 12.46
CA PRO A 501 -2.12 -23.83 13.41
C PRO A 501 -1.09 -24.57 14.26
N TRP A 502 -0.28 -23.85 15.05
CA TRP A 502 0.82 -24.43 15.86
C TRP A 502 0.39 -25.51 16.83
N LYS A 503 -0.84 -25.43 17.33
CA LYS A 503 -1.42 -26.40 18.29
C LYS A 503 -1.96 -27.66 17.63
N ALA A 504 -2.00 -27.73 16.29
CA ALA A 504 -2.49 -28.89 15.57
C ALA A 504 -1.57 -30.09 15.77
N ARG A 505 -2.18 -31.28 15.84
CA ARG A 505 -1.48 -32.54 15.99
C ARG A 505 -1.36 -33.22 14.62
N PHE A 506 -0.16 -33.59 14.25
CA PHE A 506 0.12 -34.27 13.00
C PHE A 506 0.53 -35.72 13.28
N LYS A 507 0.13 -36.64 12.42
CA LYS A 507 0.46 -38.07 12.50
C LYS A 507 0.83 -38.61 11.12
N PRO A 508 1.72 -39.62 11.03
CA PRO A 508 2.02 -40.28 9.77
C PRO A 508 0.81 -41.04 9.24
N LEU A 509 0.70 -41.10 7.92
CA LEU A 509 -0.31 -41.88 7.22
C LEU A 509 0.27 -43.26 6.88
N ASN A 510 -0.08 -44.30 7.62
CA ASN A 510 0.44 -45.64 7.44
C ASN A 510 -0.63 -46.57 6.83
N GLY A 511 -0.18 -47.43 5.88
CA GLY A 511 -1.04 -48.45 5.27
C GLY A 511 -2.27 -47.88 4.59
N LYS A 512 -3.45 -48.35 4.98
CA LYS A 512 -4.74 -47.90 4.43
C LYS A 512 -5.39 -46.76 5.25
N ALA A 513 -4.68 -46.16 6.18
CA ALA A 513 -5.22 -45.09 7.00
C ALA A 513 -5.60 -43.86 6.14
N THR A 514 -6.76 -43.27 6.44
CA THR A 514 -7.24 -42.01 5.85
C THR A 514 -7.35 -40.94 6.91
N LEU A 515 -7.25 -39.68 6.49
CA LEU A 515 -7.53 -38.51 7.31
C LEU A 515 -8.48 -37.59 6.58
N ASP A 516 -9.60 -37.26 7.22
CA ASP A 516 -10.49 -36.24 6.71
C ASP A 516 -10.24 -34.93 7.44
N VAL A 517 -10.12 -33.85 6.68
CA VAL A 517 -9.91 -32.52 7.21
C VAL A 517 -10.75 -31.50 6.44
N LYS A 518 -11.34 -30.56 7.18
CA LYS A 518 -12.05 -29.43 6.59
C LYS A 518 -11.10 -28.28 6.35
N VAL A 519 -11.12 -27.74 5.13
CA VAL A 519 -10.32 -26.59 4.72
C VAL A 519 -11.26 -25.46 4.36
N LYS A 520 -11.15 -24.34 5.07
CA LYS A 520 -11.96 -23.13 4.86
C LYS A 520 -11.34 -22.26 3.78
N ALA A 521 -12.17 -21.67 2.92
CA ALA A 521 -11.70 -20.74 1.90
C ALA A 521 -11.10 -19.45 2.50
N ALA A 522 -11.73 -18.91 3.54
CA ALA A 522 -11.35 -17.64 4.19
C ALA A 522 -10.16 -17.75 5.15
N ALA A 523 -9.34 -18.81 5.05
CA ALA A 523 -8.20 -18.98 5.94
C ALA A 523 -6.90 -19.24 5.15
N GLY A 524 -5.77 -18.81 5.72
CA GLY A 524 -4.44 -19.11 5.19
C GLY A 524 -4.10 -20.60 5.27
N TRP A 525 -2.85 -20.93 5.57
CA TRP A 525 -2.42 -22.32 5.69
C TRP A 525 -3.05 -23.01 6.90
N GLN A 526 -3.73 -24.11 6.66
CA GLN A 526 -4.45 -24.91 7.65
C GLN A 526 -3.83 -26.30 7.78
N ALA A 527 -3.90 -26.90 8.97
CA ALA A 527 -3.32 -28.20 9.23
C ALA A 527 -4.09 -29.31 8.51
N SER A 528 -3.40 -30.11 7.72
CA SER A 528 -3.94 -31.37 7.21
C SER A 528 -3.95 -32.49 8.26
N ASN A 529 -3.30 -32.28 9.39
CA ASN A 529 -3.02 -33.27 10.43
C ASN A 529 -2.15 -34.47 9.97
N ALA A 530 -1.58 -34.43 8.76
CA ALA A 530 -0.71 -35.45 8.20
C ALA A 530 0.76 -35.05 8.28
N LEU A 531 1.62 -35.96 8.79
CA LEU A 531 3.06 -35.94 8.53
C LEU A 531 3.33 -36.63 7.21
N VAL A 532 4.10 -35.99 6.37
CA VAL A 532 4.53 -36.52 5.07
C VAL A 532 6.05 -36.74 5.03
N GLU A 533 6.48 -37.74 4.26
CA GLU A 533 7.87 -38.14 4.07
C GLU A 533 8.33 -37.73 2.67
N ARG A 534 9.54 -37.21 2.55
CA ARG A 534 10.13 -36.82 1.28
C ARG A 534 10.07 -37.96 0.25
N GLY A 535 9.54 -37.67 -0.94
CA GLY A 535 9.34 -38.64 -2.00
C GLY A 535 8.18 -39.61 -1.80
N GLY A 536 7.57 -39.63 -0.61
CA GLY A 536 6.37 -40.43 -0.35
C GLY A 536 5.20 -39.94 -1.21
N ALA A 537 4.47 -40.88 -1.82
CA ALA A 537 3.27 -40.58 -2.61
C ALA A 537 2.03 -40.51 -1.73
N TYR A 538 1.22 -39.46 -1.91
CA TYR A 538 -0.02 -39.23 -1.17
C TYR A 538 -1.15 -38.92 -2.14
N GLY A 539 -2.31 -39.54 -1.90
CA GLY A 539 -3.53 -39.28 -2.64
C GLY A 539 -4.46 -38.37 -1.85
N ILE A 540 -5.16 -37.50 -2.54
CA ILE A 540 -6.24 -36.69 -2.00
C ILE A 540 -7.52 -36.89 -2.81
N GLU A 541 -8.65 -36.79 -2.13
CA GLU A 541 -9.99 -36.67 -2.70
C GLU A 541 -10.69 -35.52 -1.97
N THR A 542 -11.52 -34.79 -2.66
CA THR A 542 -12.19 -33.63 -2.07
C THR A 542 -13.68 -33.63 -2.32
N GLU A 543 -14.44 -33.14 -1.35
CA GLU A 543 -15.87 -32.94 -1.43
C GLU A 543 -16.26 -31.57 -0.91
N GLY A 544 -17.26 -30.93 -1.54
CA GLY A 544 -17.74 -29.60 -1.17
C GLY A 544 -17.37 -28.53 -2.19
N SER A 545 -17.67 -27.31 -1.83
CA SER A 545 -17.39 -26.12 -2.65
C SER A 545 -17.15 -24.90 -1.77
N TRP A 546 -16.47 -23.92 -2.34
CA TRP A 546 -16.20 -22.65 -1.72
C TRP A 546 -16.29 -21.51 -2.72
N ARG A 547 -16.21 -20.28 -2.23
CA ARG A 547 -16.17 -19.05 -3.03
C ARG A 547 -14.94 -18.24 -2.67
N THR A 548 -14.35 -17.62 -3.65
CA THR A 548 -13.21 -16.69 -3.49
C THR A 548 -13.63 -15.22 -3.50
N ALA A 549 -14.91 -14.91 -3.60
CA ALA A 549 -15.53 -13.61 -3.36
C ALA A 549 -17.06 -13.78 -3.30
N ALA A 550 -17.74 -12.88 -2.63
CA ALA A 550 -19.20 -12.90 -2.50
C ALA A 550 -19.95 -12.85 -3.84
N ALA A 551 -19.35 -12.23 -4.85
CA ALA A 551 -19.92 -12.08 -6.20
C ALA A 551 -19.53 -13.19 -7.19
N VAL A 552 -18.72 -14.18 -6.76
CA VAL A 552 -18.22 -15.27 -7.61
C VAL A 552 -19.02 -16.52 -7.35
N GLU A 553 -19.34 -17.29 -8.41
CA GLU A 553 -19.98 -18.59 -8.28
C GLU A 553 -19.10 -19.57 -7.50
N PRO A 554 -19.70 -20.48 -6.70
CA PRO A 554 -18.93 -21.48 -5.97
C PRO A 554 -18.14 -22.37 -6.93
N CYS A 555 -16.89 -22.67 -6.58
CA CYS A 555 -16.07 -23.64 -7.29
C CYS A 555 -15.71 -24.82 -6.37
N SER A 556 -15.38 -25.95 -6.98
CA SER A 556 -14.79 -27.09 -6.28
C SER A 556 -13.31 -26.81 -5.96
N ALA A 557 -12.65 -27.76 -5.30
CA ALA A 557 -11.22 -27.72 -5.05
C ALA A 557 -10.33 -27.61 -6.31
N ALA A 558 -10.88 -27.83 -7.50
CA ALA A 558 -10.17 -27.61 -8.75
C ALA A 558 -9.89 -26.12 -9.04
N GLY A 559 -10.66 -25.24 -8.43
CA GLY A 559 -10.62 -23.81 -8.67
C GLY A 559 -11.23 -23.39 -10.01
N ASP A 560 -11.06 -22.13 -10.36
CA ASP A 560 -11.44 -21.59 -11.66
C ASP A 560 -10.32 -21.76 -12.72
N ALA A 561 -10.58 -21.30 -13.93
CA ALA A 561 -9.63 -21.38 -15.05
C ALA A 561 -8.31 -20.64 -14.82
N THR A 562 -8.28 -19.69 -13.88
CA THR A 562 -7.07 -18.93 -13.49
C THR A 562 -6.29 -19.62 -12.38
N GLY A 563 -6.84 -20.65 -11.77
CA GLY A 563 -6.34 -21.36 -10.61
C GLY A 563 -6.73 -20.72 -9.28
N ARG A 564 -7.55 -19.66 -9.28
CA ARG A 564 -8.13 -19.10 -8.07
C ARG A 564 -9.17 -20.08 -7.49
N GLY A 565 -9.17 -20.25 -6.19
CA GLY A 565 -10.01 -21.23 -5.54
C GLY A 565 -9.51 -22.69 -5.66
N ARG A 566 -8.32 -22.93 -6.23
CA ARG A 566 -7.73 -24.27 -6.26
C ARG A 566 -7.21 -24.67 -4.88
N LEU A 567 -7.40 -25.92 -4.50
CA LEU A 567 -6.75 -26.47 -3.31
C LEU A 567 -5.25 -26.55 -3.54
N GLU A 568 -4.47 -25.97 -2.64
CA GLU A 568 -3.02 -26.03 -2.61
C GLU A 568 -2.54 -26.72 -1.33
N GLY A 569 -1.43 -27.47 -1.44
CA GLY A 569 -0.68 -28.01 -0.33
C GLY A 569 0.71 -27.39 -0.23
N ALA A 570 1.29 -27.37 0.96
CA ALA A 570 2.71 -27.10 1.18
C ALA A 570 3.21 -27.86 2.40
N VAL A 571 4.49 -28.15 2.45
CA VAL A 571 5.10 -28.86 3.59
C VAL A 571 5.84 -27.86 4.48
N LEU A 572 5.39 -27.77 5.74
CA LEU A 572 6.09 -27.03 6.78
C LEU A 572 7.19 -27.92 7.38
N VAL A 573 8.42 -27.52 7.20
CA VAL A 573 9.63 -28.23 7.62
C VAL A 573 10.23 -27.55 8.84
N GLU A 574 10.54 -28.29 9.88
CA GLU A 574 11.39 -27.80 10.97
C GLU A 574 12.86 -27.96 10.58
N LYS A 575 13.62 -26.86 10.63
CA LYS A 575 15.03 -26.84 10.23
C LYS A 575 15.93 -27.40 11.33
N ALA A 576 17.01 -28.05 10.95
CA ALA A 576 17.99 -28.61 11.92
C ALA A 576 18.62 -27.54 12.81
N GLU A 577 18.91 -26.37 12.26
CA GLU A 577 19.41 -25.20 12.97
C GLU A 577 18.35 -24.45 13.81
N GLY A 578 17.13 -24.91 13.74
CA GLY A 578 15.95 -24.30 14.37
C GLY A 578 15.15 -23.41 13.45
N GLY A 579 13.88 -23.13 13.84
CA GLY A 579 12.91 -22.41 13.04
C GLY A 579 12.25 -23.28 11.97
N PHE A 580 11.51 -22.63 11.05
CA PHE A 580 10.68 -23.32 10.08
C PHE A 580 10.97 -22.85 8.65
N ALA A 581 10.65 -23.69 7.68
CA ALA A 581 10.59 -23.37 6.26
C ALA A 581 9.31 -23.93 5.67
N LEU A 582 8.76 -23.26 4.69
CA LEU A 582 7.61 -23.73 3.93
C LEU A 582 8.11 -24.09 2.52
N SER A 583 7.71 -25.27 2.02
CA SER A 583 7.96 -25.65 0.63
C SER A 583 7.19 -24.75 -0.34
N ASP A 584 7.55 -24.80 -1.61
CA ASP A 584 6.70 -24.22 -2.66
C ASP A 584 5.29 -24.85 -2.63
N PRO A 585 4.25 -24.07 -2.99
CA PRO A 585 2.90 -24.58 -3.08
C PRO A 585 2.76 -25.71 -4.11
N ILE A 586 2.07 -26.76 -3.73
CA ILE A 586 1.74 -27.91 -4.58
C ILE A 586 0.29 -27.75 -5.04
N PRO A 587 0.02 -27.61 -6.34
CA PRO A 587 -1.35 -27.53 -6.85
C PRO A 587 -2.01 -28.89 -6.75
N LEU A 588 -3.00 -29.04 -5.86
CA LEU A 588 -3.66 -30.31 -5.58
C LEU A 588 -4.97 -30.46 -6.36
N GLY A 589 -5.80 -29.43 -6.37
CA GLY A 589 -7.12 -29.52 -7.02
C GLY A 589 -8.10 -30.48 -6.34
N GLY A 590 -9.03 -31.05 -7.10
CA GLY A 590 -10.12 -31.88 -6.57
C GLY A 590 -9.75 -33.31 -6.23
N THR A 591 -8.93 -33.95 -7.08
CA THR A 591 -8.40 -35.31 -6.89
C THR A 591 -6.97 -35.32 -7.44
N ALA A 592 -6.01 -35.68 -6.63
CA ALA A 592 -4.61 -35.70 -7.03
C ALA A 592 -3.82 -36.78 -6.30
N THR A 593 -2.72 -37.20 -6.93
CA THR A 593 -1.63 -37.90 -6.26
C THR A 593 -0.39 -37.03 -6.39
N PHE A 594 0.31 -36.77 -5.28
CA PHE A 594 1.52 -35.94 -5.25
C PHE A 594 2.63 -36.62 -4.45
N ALA A 595 3.86 -36.35 -4.81
CA ALA A 595 5.01 -36.71 -4.00
C ALA A 595 5.37 -35.55 -3.07
N ALA A 596 5.58 -35.83 -1.78
CA ALA A 596 5.95 -34.79 -0.84
C ALA A 596 7.38 -34.29 -1.12
N PRO A 597 7.62 -32.96 -1.23
CA PRO A 597 8.94 -32.41 -1.55
C PRO A 597 9.93 -32.49 -0.38
N ALA A 598 9.44 -32.69 0.84
CA ALA A 598 10.23 -32.74 2.07
C ALA A 598 9.52 -33.53 3.16
N ASP A 599 10.29 -33.93 4.20
CA ASP A 599 9.71 -34.43 5.44
C ASP A 599 9.09 -33.27 6.24
N GLY A 600 7.84 -33.43 6.72
CA GLY A 600 7.22 -32.38 7.51
C GLY A 600 5.72 -32.46 7.65
N ARG A 601 5.13 -31.33 8.05
CA ARG A 601 3.69 -31.17 8.28
C ARG A 601 3.03 -30.69 7.00
N LEU A 602 2.11 -31.46 6.46
CA LEU A 602 1.35 -31.00 5.28
C LEU A 602 0.34 -29.93 5.70
N MET A 603 0.39 -28.80 5.02
CA MET A 603 -0.53 -27.67 5.18
C MET A 603 -1.38 -27.55 3.92
N LEU A 604 -2.62 -27.10 4.07
CA LEU A 604 -3.59 -26.96 2.98
C LEU A 604 -4.19 -25.55 3.00
N ARG A 605 -4.50 -25.02 1.82
CA ARG A 605 -5.26 -23.75 1.70
C ARG A 605 -6.07 -23.68 0.41
N CYS A 606 -7.04 -22.79 0.38
CA CYS A 606 -7.64 -22.27 -0.85
C CYS A 606 -6.66 -21.29 -1.51
N ALA A 607 -6.35 -21.46 -2.79
CA ALA A 607 -5.52 -20.53 -3.54
C ALA A 607 -6.28 -19.25 -3.81
N ASP A 608 -5.90 -18.19 -3.14
CA ASP A 608 -6.41 -16.83 -3.38
C ASP A 608 -5.36 -15.80 -2.96
N ALA A 609 -5.58 -14.54 -3.32
CA ALA A 609 -4.73 -13.45 -2.88
C ALA A 609 -4.80 -13.28 -1.36
N TRP A 610 -3.65 -13.13 -0.71
CA TRP A 610 -3.56 -12.99 0.75
C TRP A 610 -4.32 -11.78 1.30
N THR A 611 -4.60 -10.80 0.45
CA THR A 611 -5.34 -9.57 0.77
C THR A 611 -6.84 -9.68 0.55
N GLU A 612 -7.31 -10.80 -0.01
CA GLU A 612 -8.70 -11.02 -0.41
C GLU A 612 -9.39 -12.16 0.38
N LEU A 613 -8.71 -12.76 1.36
CA LEU A 613 -9.27 -13.87 2.12
C LEU A 613 -10.53 -13.53 2.93
N ALA A 614 -10.76 -12.24 3.20
CA ALA A 614 -11.86 -11.82 4.09
C ALA A 614 -13.26 -11.95 3.45
N ASP A 615 -13.36 -11.98 2.12
CA ASP A 615 -14.60 -12.13 1.38
C ASP A 615 -14.81 -13.54 0.80
N ASN A 616 -13.87 -14.45 1.10
CA ASN A 616 -14.01 -15.87 0.79
C ASN A 616 -15.03 -16.53 1.72
N ASP A 617 -15.74 -17.53 1.22
CA ASP A 617 -16.74 -18.28 1.97
C ASP A 617 -16.77 -19.77 1.60
N GLY A 618 -17.23 -20.59 2.54
CA GLY A 618 -17.35 -22.03 2.37
C GLY A 618 -16.11 -22.82 2.80
N GLU A 619 -16.29 -24.14 2.77
CA GLU A 619 -15.25 -25.11 3.14
C GLU A 619 -15.37 -26.36 2.28
N ILE A 620 -14.24 -27.04 2.07
CA ILE A 620 -14.20 -28.37 1.47
C ILE A 620 -13.68 -29.39 2.48
N THR A 621 -14.12 -30.62 2.34
CA THR A 621 -13.56 -31.79 3.04
C THR A 621 -12.47 -32.40 2.14
N VAL A 622 -11.29 -32.61 2.70
CA VAL A 622 -10.16 -33.23 2.03
C VAL A 622 -9.86 -34.57 2.71
N THR A 623 -10.01 -35.67 1.98
CA THR A 623 -9.60 -36.99 2.41
C THR A 623 -8.19 -37.29 1.92
N LEU A 624 -7.27 -37.51 2.84
CA LEU A 624 -5.86 -37.80 2.62
C LEU A 624 -5.57 -39.27 2.86
N ARG A 625 -4.77 -39.91 1.99
CA ARG A 625 -4.23 -41.25 2.17
C ARG A 625 -2.80 -41.37 1.64
N ARG A 626 -2.05 -42.34 2.14
CA ARG A 626 -0.78 -42.73 1.48
C ARG A 626 -1.14 -43.48 0.19
N ALA A 627 -0.58 -43.08 -0.92
CA ALA A 627 -0.75 -43.84 -2.15
C ALA A 627 0.04 -45.17 -2.03
N VAL A 628 -0.60 -46.27 -2.35
CA VAL A 628 0.10 -47.57 -2.41
C VAL A 628 0.91 -47.58 -3.70
N GLU A 629 2.20 -47.83 -3.62
CA GLU A 629 2.99 -48.14 -4.81
C GLU A 629 2.36 -49.38 -5.49
N GLN A 630 1.94 -49.17 -6.75
CA GLN A 630 1.41 -50.28 -7.57
C GLN A 630 2.56 -51.10 -8.10
#